data_700751ca32e132ddeae412cdc4eecfab
#
_entry.id   700751ca32e132ddeae412cdc4eecfab
#
_cell.length_a   1.000
_cell.length_b   1.000
_cell.length_c   1.000
_cell.angle_alpha   90.00
_cell.angle_beta   90.00
_cell.angle_gamma   90.00
#
_symmetry.space_group_name_H-M   'P 1'
#
loop_
_entity.id
_entity.type
_entity.pdbx_description
1 polymer ?
#
loop_
_entity_poly.entity_id
_entity_poly.type
_entity_poly.pdbx_seq_one_letter_code
_entity_poly.pdbx_strand_id
1 'polypeptide(L)'
;MTLARCPPGQGPGLHIHKDTYETFTVLEGKFEVIWNEGGKNSMVLERFDTISLPPQVYRAFTNVGATDGLLQVIITGGVHDMNDIAFAPQEAARLDAIAPRARQTFEELGFRFQGDGL
;
A
#
# COMPACT_ATOMS: atom_id res chain seq x y z
N MET A 1 12.06 4.75 -8.50
CA MET A 1 12.38 3.89 -7.34
C MET A 1 12.22 4.68 -6.06
N THR A 2 11.64 4.09 -5.06
CA THR A 2 11.47 4.69 -3.74
C THR A 2 12.00 3.74 -2.68
N LEU A 3 12.59 4.30 -1.63
CA LEU A 3 12.93 3.55 -0.42
C LEU A 3 11.98 4.01 0.68
N ALA A 4 11.26 3.07 1.28
CA ALA A 4 10.27 3.35 2.32
C ALA A 4 10.71 2.70 3.63
N ARG A 5 10.91 3.53 4.65
CA ARG A 5 11.21 3.05 6.01
C ARG A 5 9.91 2.98 6.81
N CYS A 6 9.65 1.83 7.38
CA CYS A 6 8.41 1.58 8.11
C CYS A 6 8.69 1.12 9.54
N PRO A 7 8.20 1.83 10.55
CA PRO A 7 8.26 1.34 11.93
C PRO A 7 7.47 0.03 12.11
N PRO A 8 7.74 -0.73 13.19
CA PRO A 8 6.98 -1.94 13.49
C PRO A 8 5.47 -1.67 13.53
N GLY A 9 4.69 -2.58 12.96
CA GLY A 9 3.23 -2.49 12.90
C GLY A 9 2.69 -1.53 11.85
N GLN A 10 3.54 -0.86 11.08
CA GLN A 10 3.13 0.13 10.10
C GLN A 10 3.55 -0.26 8.68
N GLY A 11 2.93 0.38 7.71
CA GLY A 11 3.19 0.20 6.30
C GLY A 11 2.03 0.73 5.46
N PRO A 12 2.16 0.67 4.14
CA PRO A 12 1.08 1.11 3.23
C PRO A 12 -0.20 0.33 3.49
N GLY A 13 -1.31 1.04 3.71
CA GLY A 13 -2.64 0.44 3.88
C GLY A 13 -3.17 -0.15 2.58
N LEU A 14 -4.31 -0.83 2.67
CA LEU A 14 -4.88 -1.54 1.52
C LEU A 14 -5.30 -0.56 0.42
N HIS A 15 -4.66 -0.67 -0.72
CA HIS A 15 -4.89 0.21 -1.86
C HIS A 15 -4.68 -0.55 -3.17
N ILE A 16 -5.05 0.10 -4.27
CA ILE A 16 -4.92 -0.47 -5.60
C ILE A 16 -4.19 0.54 -6.50
N HIS A 17 -3.32 0.03 -7.38
CA HIS A 17 -2.80 0.79 -8.51
C HIS A 17 -3.61 0.44 -9.74
N LYS A 18 -4.16 1.43 -10.41
CA LYS A 18 -5.07 1.18 -11.53
C LYS A 18 -4.32 0.86 -12.81
N ASP A 19 -3.17 1.49 -13.03
CA ASP A 19 -2.47 1.49 -14.31
C ASP A 19 -1.05 0.96 -14.24
N THR A 20 -0.48 0.79 -13.04
CA THR A 20 0.93 0.45 -12.89
C THR A 20 1.16 -0.85 -12.17
N TYR A 21 2.31 -1.48 -12.45
CA TYR A 21 2.89 -2.57 -11.67
C TYR A 21 3.70 -1.97 -10.54
N GLU A 22 3.68 -2.63 -9.41
CA GLU A 22 4.49 -2.24 -8.26
C GLU A 22 5.28 -3.44 -7.77
N THR A 23 6.61 -3.28 -7.71
CA THR A 23 7.52 -4.35 -7.27
C THR A 23 8.16 -3.93 -5.95
N PHE A 24 8.03 -4.79 -4.95
CA PHE A 24 8.58 -4.57 -3.62
C PHE A 24 9.68 -5.57 -3.34
N THR A 25 10.80 -5.08 -2.79
CA THR A 25 11.87 -5.91 -2.26
C THR A 25 12.13 -5.49 -0.82
N VAL A 26 12.14 -6.47 0.09
CA VAL A 26 12.50 -6.22 1.48
C VAL A 26 14.02 -6.10 1.58
N LEU A 27 14.51 -4.93 1.96
CA LEU A 27 15.94 -4.70 2.17
C LEU A 27 16.35 -4.90 3.62
N GLU A 28 15.48 -4.54 4.56
CA GLU A 28 15.68 -4.75 5.99
C GLU A 28 14.35 -5.14 6.65
N GLY A 29 14.42 -6.05 7.60
CA GLY A 29 13.26 -6.42 8.41
C GLY A 29 12.42 -7.53 7.80
N LYS A 30 11.17 -7.55 8.19
CA LYS A 30 10.21 -8.60 7.83
C LYS A 30 8.85 -7.94 7.60
N PHE A 31 8.25 -8.22 6.45
CA PHE A 31 6.97 -7.62 6.08
C PHE A 31 5.94 -8.68 5.74
N GLU A 32 4.72 -8.50 6.24
CA GLU A 32 3.57 -9.22 5.74
C GLU A 32 2.99 -8.42 4.58
N VAL A 33 2.84 -9.07 3.43
CA VAL A 33 2.08 -8.53 2.32
C VAL A 33 0.72 -9.22 2.27
N ILE A 34 -0.33 -8.44 2.13
CA ILE A 34 -1.67 -8.98 1.87
C ILE A 34 -2.12 -8.45 0.51
N TRP A 35 -2.87 -9.28 -0.22
CA TRP A 35 -3.35 -8.89 -1.54
C TRP A 35 -4.72 -9.47 -1.82
N ASN A 36 -5.34 -8.99 -2.90
CA ASN A 36 -6.71 -9.21 -3.29
C ASN A 36 -7.70 -8.46 -2.41
N GLU A 37 -8.92 -8.37 -2.92
CA GLU A 37 -10.01 -7.67 -2.26
C GLU A 37 -10.24 -8.23 -0.85
N GLY A 38 -10.28 -7.33 0.12
CA GLY A 38 -10.43 -7.71 1.51
C GLY A 38 -9.19 -8.32 2.16
N GLY A 39 -8.04 -8.35 1.46
CA GLY A 39 -6.81 -8.91 2.01
C GLY A 39 -6.88 -10.42 2.21
N LYS A 40 -7.47 -11.14 1.27
CA LYS A 40 -7.73 -12.59 1.40
C LYS A 40 -6.48 -13.45 1.34
N ASN A 41 -5.42 -12.98 0.73
CA ASN A 41 -4.17 -13.71 0.60
C ASN A 41 -3.08 -12.98 1.35
N SER A 42 -2.16 -13.73 1.94
CA SER A 42 -1.04 -13.12 2.67
C SER A 42 0.21 -13.96 2.56
N MET A 43 1.35 -13.29 2.74
CA MET A 43 2.66 -13.92 2.74
C MET A 43 3.61 -13.05 3.55
N VAL A 44 4.54 -13.65 4.26
CA VAL A 44 5.59 -12.92 4.95
C VAL A 44 6.84 -12.92 4.08
N LEU A 45 7.35 -11.72 3.81
CA LEU A 45 8.59 -11.51 3.07
C LEU A 45 9.71 -11.20 4.03
N GLU A 46 10.85 -11.84 3.83
CA GLU A 46 12.07 -11.60 4.56
C GLU A 46 13.07 -10.86 3.69
N ARG A 47 14.22 -10.53 4.27
CA ARG A 47 15.26 -9.77 3.58
C ARG A 47 15.56 -10.38 2.19
N PHE A 48 15.56 -9.53 1.17
CA PHE A 48 15.79 -9.84 -0.24
C PHE A 48 14.66 -10.59 -0.96
N ASP A 49 13.57 -10.92 -0.28
CA ASP A 49 12.39 -11.41 -0.97
C ASP A 49 11.75 -10.29 -1.78
N THR A 50 11.25 -10.63 -2.96
CA THR A 50 10.66 -9.68 -3.90
C THR A 50 9.29 -10.17 -4.34
N ILE A 51 8.32 -9.27 -4.41
CA ILE A 51 7.01 -9.54 -4.97
C ILE A 51 6.64 -8.44 -5.96
N SER A 52 6.05 -8.81 -7.08
CA SER A 52 5.52 -7.87 -8.07
C SER A 52 4.02 -8.01 -8.15
N LEU A 53 3.32 -6.90 -8.04
CA LEU A 53 1.86 -6.86 -8.05
C LEU A 53 1.39 -6.11 -9.28
N PRO A 54 0.54 -6.73 -10.11
CA PRO A 54 0.03 -6.09 -11.33
C PRO A 54 -1.01 -5.02 -10.99
N PRO A 55 -1.39 -4.20 -11.99
CA PRO A 55 -2.52 -3.28 -11.83
C PRO A 55 -3.79 -4.01 -11.41
N GLN A 56 -4.69 -3.29 -10.75
CA GLN A 56 -6.02 -3.77 -10.36
C GLN A 56 -6.02 -4.87 -9.29
N VAL A 57 -4.93 -5.05 -8.57
CA VAL A 57 -4.85 -5.96 -7.41
C VAL A 57 -4.65 -5.14 -6.15
N TYR A 58 -5.53 -5.30 -5.18
CA TYR A 58 -5.38 -4.67 -3.86
C TYR A 58 -4.16 -5.22 -3.15
N ARG A 59 -3.46 -4.34 -2.43
CA ARG A 59 -2.26 -4.70 -1.69
C ARG A 59 -2.07 -3.84 -0.45
N ALA A 60 -1.48 -4.44 0.58
CA ALA A 60 -1.02 -3.72 1.77
C ALA A 60 0.23 -4.40 2.31
N PHE A 61 1.06 -3.63 2.98
CA PHE A 61 2.30 -4.12 3.59
C PHE A 61 2.35 -3.68 5.04
N THR A 62 2.76 -4.57 5.92
CA THR A 62 2.92 -4.26 7.33
C THR A 62 4.25 -4.80 7.82
N ASN A 63 5.04 -3.96 8.48
CA ASN A 63 6.24 -4.41 9.17
C ASN A 63 5.85 -5.29 10.35
N VAL A 64 6.16 -6.57 10.29
CA VAL A 64 5.88 -7.53 11.36
C VAL A 64 7.15 -7.89 12.15
N GLY A 65 8.23 -7.18 11.91
CA GLY A 65 9.46 -7.30 12.66
C GLY A 65 9.44 -6.44 13.92
N ALA A 66 10.54 -6.52 14.70
CA ALA A 66 10.69 -5.81 15.97
C ALA A 66 11.35 -4.44 15.82
N THR A 67 11.94 -4.15 14.66
CA THR A 67 12.66 -2.90 14.38
C THR A 67 12.15 -2.28 13.10
N ASP A 68 12.60 -1.07 12.78
CA ASP A 68 12.26 -0.44 11.51
C ASP A 68 12.64 -1.35 10.34
N GLY A 69 11.74 -1.45 9.37
CA GLY A 69 11.99 -2.17 8.13
C GLY A 69 12.22 -1.21 6.97
N LEU A 70 12.81 -1.72 5.90
CA LEU A 70 13.09 -0.95 4.69
C LEU A 70 12.62 -1.70 3.46
N LEU A 71 11.73 -1.07 2.69
CA LEU A 71 11.23 -1.57 1.41
C LEU A 71 11.83 -0.77 0.26
N GLN A 72 12.25 -1.46 -0.79
CA GLN A 72 12.51 -0.85 -2.09
C GLN A 72 11.25 -1.00 -2.93
N VAL A 73 10.78 0.09 -3.52
CA VAL A 73 9.55 0.12 -4.32
C VAL A 73 9.89 0.61 -5.72
N ILE A 74 9.51 -0.18 -6.72
CA ILE A 74 9.69 0.18 -8.13
C ILE A 74 8.33 0.15 -8.80
N ILE A 75 7.95 1.26 -9.43
CA ILE A 75 6.70 1.40 -10.17
C ILE A 75 7.02 1.39 -11.65
N THR A 76 6.35 0.53 -12.42
CA THR A 76 6.58 0.37 -13.85
C THR A 76 5.27 0.22 -14.62
N GLY A 77 5.31 0.45 -15.92
CA GLY A 77 4.19 0.23 -16.84
C GLY A 77 3.05 1.22 -16.62
N GLY A 78 2.74 2.04 -17.57
CA GLY A 78 1.66 3.00 -17.46
C GLY A 78 2.04 4.31 -16.78
N VAL A 79 1.05 5.16 -16.56
CA VAL A 79 1.23 6.47 -15.94
C VAL A 79 0.95 6.36 -14.44
N HIS A 80 1.92 6.73 -13.63
CA HIS A 80 1.76 6.77 -12.17
C HIS A 80 1.62 8.23 -11.72
N ASP A 81 0.40 8.63 -11.43
CA ASP A 81 0.07 9.92 -10.86
C ASP A 81 -0.96 9.72 -9.72
N MET A 82 -1.52 10.81 -9.22
CA MET A 82 -2.48 10.73 -8.10
C MET A 82 -3.76 9.95 -8.45
N ASN A 83 -4.07 9.80 -9.74
CA ASN A 83 -5.24 9.03 -10.17
C ASN A 83 -4.99 7.52 -10.26
N ASP A 84 -3.73 7.09 -10.25
CA ASP A 84 -3.37 5.67 -10.30
C ASP A 84 -3.70 4.95 -8.99
N ILE A 85 -3.70 5.65 -7.87
CA ILE A 85 -3.86 5.07 -6.55
C ILE A 85 -5.28 5.29 -6.03
N ALA A 86 -5.90 4.23 -5.52
CA ALA A 86 -7.15 4.31 -4.79
C ALA A 86 -7.06 3.46 -3.53
N PHE A 87 -7.46 4.01 -2.40
CA PHE A 87 -7.51 3.27 -1.14
C PHE A 87 -8.80 2.46 -1.05
N ALA A 88 -8.72 1.30 -0.39
CA ALA A 88 -9.88 0.47 -0.16
C ALA A 88 -10.91 1.18 0.72
N PRO A 89 -12.22 0.85 0.62
CA PRO A 89 -13.26 1.50 1.44
C PRO A 89 -12.99 1.40 2.95
N GLN A 90 -12.47 0.28 3.43
CA GLN A 90 -12.14 0.11 4.84
C GLN A 90 -11.04 1.06 5.31
N GLU A 91 -10.17 1.54 4.43
CA GLU A 91 -9.16 2.53 4.78
C GLU A 91 -9.80 3.91 5.03
N ALA A 92 -10.84 4.26 4.28
CA ALA A 92 -11.59 5.49 4.54
C ALA A 92 -12.22 5.46 5.94
N ALA A 93 -12.86 4.34 6.30
CA ALA A 93 -13.46 4.17 7.61
C ALA A 93 -12.42 4.24 8.73
N ARG A 94 -11.25 3.64 8.52
CA ARG A 94 -10.15 3.67 9.48
C ARG A 94 -9.65 5.10 9.70
N LEU A 95 -9.49 5.88 8.64
CA LEU A 95 -9.08 7.28 8.73
C LEU A 95 -10.14 8.13 9.45
N ASP A 96 -11.41 7.92 9.14
CA ASP A 96 -12.50 8.63 9.78
C ASP A 96 -12.54 8.37 11.28
N ALA A 97 -12.20 7.15 11.72
CA ALA A 97 -12.18 6.79 13.13
C ALA A 97 -10.98 7.38 13.88
N ILE A 98 -9.82 7.51 13.22
CA ILE A 98 -8.58 7.97 13.84
C ILE A 98 -8.47 9.50 13.78
N ALA A 99 -8.79 10.07 12.62
CA ALA A 99 -8.68 11.50 12.36
C ALA A 99 -9.79 11.94 11.40
N PRO A 100 -10.92 12.48 11.90
CA PRO A 100 -12.11 12.72 11.08
C PRO A 100 -11.88 13.58 9.82
N ARG A 101 -10.82 14.36 9.77
CA ARG A 101 -10.51 15.19 8.60
C ARG A 101 -9.42 14.61 7.70
N ALA A 102 -8.81 13.51 8.07
CA ALA A 102 -7.71 12.95 7.30
C ALA A 102 -8.16 12.52 5.91
N ARG A 103 -9.34 11.89 5.80
CA ARG A 103 -9.90 11.47 4.52
C ARG A 103 -10.06 12.67 3.58
N GLN A 104 -10.66 13.75 4.07
CA GLN A 104 -10.85 14.97 3.28
C GLN A 104 -9.52 15.54 2.79
N THR A 105 -8.51 15.57 3.65
CA THR A 105 -7.18 16.05 3.31
C THR A 105 -6.56 15.20 2.19
N PHE A 106 -6.67 13.87 2.27
CA PHE A 106 -6.19 13.00 1.21
C PHE A 106 -6.95 13.21 -0.10
N GLU A 107 -8.26 13.39 -0.05
CA GLU A 107 -9.07 13.64 -1.23
C GLU A 107 -8.71 14.99 -1.89
N GLU A 108 -8.45 16.01 -1.09
CA GLU A 108 -8.01 17.33 -1.58
C GLU A 108 -6.64 17.24 -2.28
N LEU A 109 -5.78 16.30 -1.86
CA LEU A 109 -4.50 16.06 -2.49
C LEU A 109 -4.61 15.18 -3.75
N GLY A 110 -5.81 14.72 -4.09
CA GLY A 110 -6.04 13.93 -5.30
C GLY A 110 -6.17 12.43 -5.08
N PHE A 111 -6.01 11.93 -3.86
CA PHE A 111 -6.22 10.53 -3.55
C PHE A 111 -7.71 10.18 -3.58
N ARG A 112 -8.00 8.95 -3.97
CA ARG A 112 -9.37 8.46 -4.05
C ARG A 112 -9.56 7.22 -3.21
N PHE A 113 -10.80 7.05 -2.73
CA PHE A 113 -11.22 5.86 -2.00
C PHE A 113 -12.23 5.10 -2.86
N GLN A 114 -12.10 3.77 -2.93
CA GLN A 114 -13.06 2.94 -3.65
C GLN A 114 -14.47 3.15 -3.09
N GLY A 115 -15.45 3.20 -3.98
CA GLY A 115 -16.81 3.48 -3.59
C GLY A 115 -17.22 4.93 -3.71
N ASP A 116 -16.28 5.85 -3.95
CA ASP A 116 -16.54 7.28 -4.12
C ASP A 116 -16.74 7.69 -5.59
N GLY A 117 -17.30 6.79 -6.39
CA GLY A 117 -17.55 7.03 -7.81
C GLY A 117 -16.38 6.71 -8.72
N LEU A 118 -15.49 5.85 -8.27
CA LEU A 118 -14.35 5.40 -9.08
C LEU A 118 -14.76 4.34 -10.10
#